data_22960d583040a70006235d7c1b6e1408
#
_entry.id   22960d583040a70006235d7c1b6e1408
#
_cell.length_a   1.000
_cell.length_b   1.000
_cell.length_c   1.000
_cell.angle_alpha   90.00
_cell.angle_beta   90.00
_cell.angle_gamma   90.00
#
_symmetry.space_group_name_H-M   'P 1'
#
loop_
_entity.id
_entity.type
_entity.pdbx_description
1 polymer ?
#
loop_
_entity_poly.entity_id
_entity_poly.type
_entity_poly.pdbx_seq_one_letter_code
_entity_poly.pdbx_strand_id
1 'polypeptide(L)'
;MRFHFLVSAALLAAALPLQTQAQSGRACMIESPIQTLGAPTVMTDCLQGRKGTSRSAIKDRCEGVAWNNAGGMGRSNAVNLTWLPQCPRRDADAVCRGAYEGEFDTWHYGRNEGQLASLAEECEAGGGQWEEFE
;
A
#
# COMPACT_ATOMS: atom_id res chain seq x y z
N MET A 1 -24.23 37.89 -60.95
CA MET A 1 -23.33 36.80 -60.54
C MET A 1 -23.08 36.94 -59.04
N ARG A 2 -23.66 36.05 -58.24
CA ARG A 2 -23.48 36.07 -56.78
C ARG A 2 -22.60 34.86 -56.40
N PHE A 3 -21.40 35.11 -55.95
CA PHE A 3 -20.50 34.07 -55.45
C PHE A 3 -20.82 33.80 -53.98
N HIS A 4 -21.25 32.59 -53.68
CA HIS A 4 -21.44 32.11 -52.32
C HIS A 4 -20.11 31.44 -51.89
N PHE A 5 -19.40 32.04 -50.94
CA PHE A 5 -18.29 31.41 -50.24
C PHE A 5 -18.81 30.52 -49.14
N LEU A 6 -18.71 29.22 -49.27
CA LEU A 6 -18.91 28.24 -48.25
C LEU A 6 -17.64 28.15 -47.39
N VAL A 7 -17.73 28.66 -46.16
CA VAL A 7 -16.68 28.51 -45.16
C VAL A 7 -16.88 27.17 -44.48
N SER A 8 -16.06 26.19 -44.80
CA SER A 8 -16.00 24.90 -44.11
C SER A 8 -15.22 25.06 -42.82
N ALA A 9 -15.92 25.03 -41.67
CA ALA A 9 -15.30 24.97 -40.36
C ALA A 9 -14.83 23.55 -40.08
N ALA A 10 -13.52 23.32 -40.12
CA ALA A 10 -12.91 22.07 -39.68
C ALA A 10 -12.81 22.04 -38.14
N LEU A 11 -13.63 21.19 -37.51
CA LEU A 11 -13.52 20.89 -36.08
C LEU A 11 -12.29 19.99 -35.86
N LEU A 12 -11.22 20.55 -35.34
CA LEU A 12 -10.09 19.79 -34.81
C LEU A 12 -10.50 19.27 -33.42
N ALA A 13 -10.85 18.00 -33.33
CA ALA A 13 -11.00 17.30 -32.07
C ALA A 13 -9.60 17.07 -31.49
N ALA A 14 -9.22 17.88 -30.51
CA ALA A 14 -8.00 17.67 -29.72
C ALA A 14 -8.20 16.44 -28.84
N ALA A 15 -7.65 15.31 -29.24
CA ALA A 15 -7.52 14.13 -28.39
C ALA A 15 -6.52 14.47 -27.28
N LEU A 16 -7.03 14.80 -26.09
CA LEU A 16 -6.21 14.92 -24.89
C LEU A 16 -5.70 13.52 -24.53
N PRO A 17 -4.37 13.32 -24.42
CA PRO A 17 -3.88 12.06 -23.89
C PRO A 17 -4.39 11.92 -22.45
N LEU A 18 -5.13 10.84 -22.17
CA LEU A 18 -5.36 10.41 -20.81
C LEU A 18 -3.98 10.11 -20.20
N GLN A 19 -3.46 11.08 -19.49
CA GLN A 19 -2.34 10.83 -18.59
C GLN A 19 -2.85 9.88 -17.52
N THR A 20 -2.58 8.60 -17.68
CA THR A 20 -2.57 7.66 -16.58
C THR A 20 -1.56 8.20 -15.57
N GLN A 21 -2.05 8.99 -14.62
CA GLN A 21 -1.27 9.34 -13.44
C GLN A 21 -0.90 8.00 -12.82
N ALA A 22 0.36 7.60 -12.96
CA ALA A 22 0.95 6.58 -12.15
C ALA A 22 0.63 7.01 -10.71
N GLN A 23 -0.33 6.34 -10.10
CA GLN A 23 -0.81 6.67 -8.76
C GLN A 23 0.40 6.49 -7.85
N SER A 24 1.00 7.60 -7.53
CA SER A 24 2.10 7.66 -6.58
C SER A 24 1.52 7.20 -5.25
N GLY A 25 1.66 5.91 -5.00
CA GLY A 25 1.08 5.27 -3.85
C GLY A 25 1.57 5.92 -2.57
N ARG A 26 0.63 6.25 -1.70
CA ARG A 26 0.92 6.62 -0.32
C ARG A 26 0.93 5.41 0.59
N ALA A 27 0.68 4.24 0.04
CA ALA A 27 0.61 2.98 0.74
C ALA A 27 1.19 1.84 -0.10
N CYS A 28 1.55 0.77 0.55
CA CYS A 28 1.96 -0.47 -0.09
C CYS A 28 1.35 -1.67 0.63
N MET A 29 0.82 -2.60 -0.16
CA MET A 29 0.41 -3.92 0.30
C MET A 29 1.59 -4.87 0.17
N ILE A 30 1.89 -5.60 1.24
CA ILE A 30 2.98 -6.57 1.32
C ILE A 30 2.38 -7.93 1.62
N GLU A 31 2.49 -8.86 0.69
CA GLU A 31 2.02 -10.22 0.82
C GLU A 31 3.23 -11.15 0.95
N SER A 32 3.38 -11.72 2.13
CA SER A 32 4.53 -12.55 2.51
C SER A 32 4.11 -13.99 2.71
N PRO A 33 4.64 -14.96 1.94
CA PRO A 33 4.38 -16.36 2.21
C PRO A 33 5.04 -16.78 3.51
N ILE A 34 4.26 -17.40 4.39
CA ILE A 34 4.75 -18.00 5.62
C ILE A 34 4.72 -19.53 5.47
N GLN A 35 5.81 -20.16 5.87
CA GLN A 35 5.86 -21.60 6.03
C GLN A 35 5.31 -21.97 7.40
N THR A 36 4.04 -22.31 7.47
CA THR A 36 3.47 -22.93 8.68
C THR A 36 3.43 -24.44 8.52
N LEU A 37 3.47 -25.17 9.63
CA LEU A 37 3.33 -26.63 9.63
C LEU A 37 2.00 -27.03 8.97
N GLY A 38 2.04 -27.46 7.70
CA GLY A 38 0.92 -28.08 7.01
C GLY A 38 0.38 -27.37 5.77
N ALA A 39 0.49 -26.06 5.61
CA ALA A 39 0.07 -25.35 4.39
C ALA A 39 0.79 -24.01 4.23
N PRO A 40 1.10 -23.60 3.01
CA PRO A 40 1.58 -22.24 2.75
C PRO A 40 0.47 -21.25 3.07
N THR A 41 0.74 -20.34 3.99
CA THR A 41 -0.16 -19.24 4.35
C THR A 41 0.47 -17.93 3.87
N VAL A 42 -0.35 -17.01 3.41
CA VAL A 42 0.11 -15.66 3.04
C VAL A 42 -0.24 -14.69 4.16
N MET A 43 0.76 -14.02 4.72
CA MET A 43 0.56 -12.87 5.59
C MET A 43 0.43 -11.62 4.73
N THR A 44 -0.63 -10.86 5.00
CA THR A 44 -0.90 -9.61 4.29
C THR A 44 -0.85 -8.44 5.28
N ASP A 45 0.00 -7.48 4.98
CA ASP A 45 0.13 -6.22 5.70
C ASP A 45 0.07 -5.06 4.72
N CYS A 46 -0.40 -3.90 5.18
CA CYS A 46 -0.37 -2.69 4.38
C CYS A 46 0.23 -1.54 5.21
N LEU A 47 1.27 -0.91 4.67
CA LEU A 47 1.88 0.27 5.25
C LEU A 47 1.35 1.51 4.54
N GLN A 48 0.89 2.49 5.32
CA GLN A 48 0.42 3.76 4.81
C GLN A 48 1.19 4.90 5.44
N GLY A 49 1.81 5.74 4.61
CA GLY A 49 2.48 6.95 5.07
C GLY A 49 1.47 7.96 5.63
N ARG A 50 1.72 8.46 6.83
CA ARG A 50 0.92 9.51 7.47
C ARG A 50 1.13 10.86 6.78
N LYS A 51 0.31 11.84 7.14
CA LYS A 51 0.45 13.20 6.61
C LYS A 51 1.85 13.75 6.91
N GLY A 52 2.55 14.19 5.88
CA GLY A 52 3.91 14.69 6.00
C GLY A 52 5.02 13.70 5.66
N THR A 53 4.74 12.40 5.66
CA THR A 53 5.71 11.38 5.22
C THR A 53 6.02 11.53 3.73
N SER A 54 7.29 11.65 3.39
CA SER A 54 7.73 11.81 2.01
C SER A 54 7.52 10.51 1.19
N ARG A 55 7.40 10.65 -0.12
CA ARG A 55 7.27 9.49 -1.02
C ARG A 55 8.50 8.58 -0.99
N SER A 56 9.70 9.16 -0.86
CA SER A 56 10.93 8.38 -0.73
C SER A 56 10.93 7.58 0.57
N ALA A 57 10.53 8.17 1.69
CA ALA A 57 10.42 7.46 2.96
C ALA A 57 9.40 6.30 2.88
N ILE A 58 8.27 6.52 2.21
CA ILE A 58 7.28 5.46 1.99
C ILE A 58 7.88 4.32 1.15
N LYS A 59 8.54 4.65 0.04
CA LYS A 59 9.20 3.67 -0.82
C LYS A 59 10.24 2.86 -0.03
N ASP A 60 11.15 3.53 0.64
CA ASP A 60 12.25 2.90 1.37
C ASP A 60 11.72 1.98 2.48
N ARG A 61 10.67 2.41 3.20
CA ARG A 61 10.05 1.61 4.26
C ARG A 61 9.35 0.38 3.69
N CYS A 62 8.55 0.53 2.65
CA CYS A 62 7.84 -0.57 2.00
C CYS A 62 8.81 -1.63 1.47
N GLU A 63 9.85 -1.20 0.77
CA GLU A 63 10.88 -2.10 0.24
C GLU A 63 11.68 -2.76 1.37
N GLY A 64 12.01 -2.02 2.43
CA GLY A 64 12.72 -2.54 3.60
C GLY A 64 11.92 -3.61 4.35
N VAL A 65 10.62 -3.40 4.55
CA VAL A 65 9.76 -4.41 5.19
C VAL A 65 9.62 -5.65 4.29
N ALA A 66 9.37 -5.46 2.99
CA ALA A 66 9.32 -6.57 2.05
C ALA A 66 10.62 -7.37 2.01
N TRP A 67 11.76 -6.70 2.04
CA TRP A 67 13.08 -7.33 2.12
C TRP A 67 13.26 -8.15 3.41
N ASN A 68 12.89 -7.59 4.56
CA ASN A 68 12.99 -8.29 5.84
C ASN A 68 12.05 -9.51 5.88
N ASN A 69 10.83 -9.38 5.37
CA ASN A 69 9.87 -10.49 5.29
C ASN A 69 10.35 -11.60 4.34
N ALA A 70 11.11 -11.27 3.32
CA ALA A 70 11.75 -12.25 2.43
C ALA A 70 12.97 -12.95 3.06
N GLY A 71 13.30 -12.63 4.32
CA GLY A 71 14.44 -13.23 5.04
C GLY A 71 15.79 -12.59 4.74
N GLY A 72 15.82 -11.38 4.17
CA GLY A 72 17.01 -10.53 4.00
C GLY A 72 18.13 -11.08 3.09
N MET A 73 18.01 -12.30 2.57
CA MET A 73 19.06 -13.01 1.86
C MET A 73 18.65 -13.43 0.43
N GLY A 74 18.07 -12.50 -0.31
CA GLY A 74 17.83 -12.72 -1.75
C GLY A 74 16.63 -13.60 -2.10
N ARG A 75 15.70 -13.84 -1.19
CA ARG A 75 14.44 -14.54 -1.43
C ARG A 75 13.30 -13.58 -1.83
N SER A 76 13.63 -12.46 -2.41
CA SER A 76 12.69 -11.39 -2.80
C SER A 76 11.55 -11.86 -3.73
N ASN A 77 11.70 -13.01 -4.38
CA ASN A 77 10.70 -13.56 -5.29
C ASN A 77 9.45 -14.13 -4.58
N ALA A 78 9.50 -14.25 -3.26
CA ALA A 78 8.39 -14.80 -2.47
C ALA A 78 7.46 -13.74 -1.89
N VAL A 79 7.85 -12.46 -1.90
CA VAL A 79 7.07 -11.35 -1.34
C VAL A 79 6.55 -10.48 -2.47
N ASN A 80 5.22 -10.31 -2.50
CA ASN A 80 4.58 -9.38 -3.43
C ASN A 80 4.46 -8.01 -2.78
N LEU A 81 4.87 -6.98 -3.50
CA LEU A 81 4.73 -5.58 -3.12
C LEU A 81 3.84 -4.87 -4.13
N THR A 82 2.68 -4.39 -3.68
CA THR A 82 1.72 -3.67 -4.52
C THR A 82 1.53 -2.24 -4.01
N TRP A 83 1.70 -1.27 -4.88
CA TRP A 83 1.51 0.15 -4.55
C TRP A 83 0.03 0.53 -4.61
N LEU A 84 -0.44 1.23 -3.56
CA LEU A 84 -1.83 1.65 -3.39
C LEU A 84 -1.92 3.14 -3.05
N PRO A 85 -3.02 3.82 -3.37
CA PRO A 85 -3.24 5.18 -2.90
C PRO A 85 -3.47 5.25 -1.38
N GLN A 86 -4.06 4.21 -0.80
CA GLN A 86 -4.29 4.04 0.64
C GLN A 86 -4.50 2.57 0.98
N CYS A 87 -4.29 2.21 2.24
CA CYS A 87 -4.60 0.87 2.72
C CYS A 87 -6.11 0.63 2.77
N PRO A 88 -6.61 -0.53 2.27
CA PRO A 88 -8.02 -0.87 2.36
C PRO A 88 -8.43 -1.09 3.82
N ARG A 89 -9.45 -0.38 4.28
CA ARG A 89 -10.01 -0.63 5.62
C ARG A 89 -10.87 -1.89 5.65
N ARG A 90 -11.47 -2.21 4.53
CA ARG A 90 -12.31 -3.40 4.40
C ARG A 90 -11.44 -4.65 4.59
N ASP A 91 -11.95 -5.59 5.36
CA ASP A 91 -11.29 -6.87 5.65
C ASP A 91 -9.97 -6.74 6.46
N ALA A 92 -9.66 -5.55 6.98
CA ALA A 92 -8.58 -5.39 7.93
C ALA A 92 -9.03 -5.84 9.32
N ASP A 93 -8.18 -6.62 10.00
CA ASP A 93 -8.43 -7.08 11.37
C ASP A 93 -8.02 -6.03 12.39
N ALA A 94 -6.93 -5.31 12.12
CA ALA A 94 -6.41 -4.30 13.02
C ALA A 94 -5.50 -3.28 12.32
N VAL A 95 -5.20 -2.20 13.01
CA VAL A 95 -4.21 -1.21 12.59
C VAL A 95 -3.33 -0.76 13.75
N CYS A 96 -2.02 -0.70 13.53
CA CYS A 96 -1.08 0.02 14.38
C CYS A 96 -0.92 1.44 13.84
N ARG A 97 -1.45 2.43 14.55
CA ARG A 97 -1.32 3.83 14.15
C ARG A 97 -0.05 4.44 14.71
N GLY A 98 0.69 5.11 13.85
CA GLY A 98 1.94 5.75 14.24
C GLY A 98 3.09 4.77 14.48
N ALA A 99 3.09 3.65 13.78
CA ALA A 99 4.24 2.76 13.69
C ALA A 99 5.47 3.50 13.12
N TYR A 100 6.64 2.94 13.37
CA TYR A 100 7.92 3.48 12.86
C TYR A 100 8.10 4.97 13.18
N GLU A 101 8.21 5.28 14.46
CA GLU A 101 8.44 6.65 14.96
C GLU A 101 7.32 7.64 14.61
N GLY A 102 6.11 7.15 14.41
CA GLY A 102 4.93 7.97 14.12
C GLY A 102 4.71 8.27 12.64
N GLU A 103 5.53 7.75 11.75
CA GLU A 103 5.46 8.08 10.31
C GLU A 103 4.46 7.26 9.51
N PHE A 104 4.07 6.06 10.03
CA PHE A 104 3.24 5.11 9.29
C PHE A 104 2.07 4.59 10.11
N ASP A 105 1.01 4.20 9.43
CA ASP A 105 -0.02 3.31 9.94
C ASP A 105 0.18 1.94 9.27
N THR A 106 0.21 0.87 10.08
CA THR A 106 0.35 -0.50 9.57
C THR A 106 -0.95 -1.27 9.78
N TRP A 107 -1.54 -1.70 8.69
CA TRP A 107 -2.79 -2.46 8.66
C TRP A 107 -2.50 -3.95 8.52
N HIS A 108 -3.24 -4.78 9.26
CA HIS A 108 -3.06 -6.23 9.32
C HIS A 108 -4.31 -6.95 8.87
N TYR A 109 -4.15 -8.00 8.05
CA TYR A 109 -5.24 -8.75 7.44
C TYR A 109 -5.06 -10.26 7.64
N GLY A 110 -6.17 -10.97 7.88
CA GLY A 110 -6.18 -12.41 7.99
C GLY A 110 -5.42 -12.94 9.21
N ARG A 111 -5.48 -12.24 10.33
CA ARG A 111 -4.80 -12.59 11.57
C ARG A 111 -5.71 -13.36 12.52
N ASN A 112 -5.16 -14.35 13.23
CA ASN A 112 -5.84 -14.98 14.36
C ASN A 112 -5.57 -14.19 15.65
N GLU A 113 -6.34 -14.49 16.71
CA GLU A 113 -6.25 -13.79 18.00
C GLU A 113 -4.83 -13.77 18.59
N GLY A 114 -4.09 -14.87 18.52
CA GLY A 114 -2.72 -14.93 19.05
C GLY A 114 -1.76 -14.03 18.27
N GLN A 115 -1.94 -13.93 16.95
CA GLN A 115 -1.15 -13.02 16.11
C GLN A 115 -1.51 -11.55 16.39
N LEU A 116 -2.81 -11.25 16.57
CA LEU A 116 -3.25 -9.89 16.92
C LEU A 116 -2.69 -9.45 18.27
N ALA A 117 -2.72 -10.32 19.28
CA ALA A 117 -2.16 -10.01 20.59
C ALA A 117 -0.65 -9.68 20.53
N SER A 118 0.12 -10.46 19.78
CA SER A 118 1.57 -10.20 19.60
C SER A 118 1.82 -8.89 18.85
N LEU A 119 1.04 -8.62 17.81
CA LEU A 119 1.16 -7.38 17.02
C LEU A 119 0.77 -6.14 17.84
N ALA A 120 -0.24 -6.28 18.73
CA ALA A 120 -0.63 -5.21 19.65
C ALA A 120 0.51 -4.85 20.60
N GLU A 121 1.15 -5.85 21.22
CA GLU A 121 2.32 -5.64 22.09
C GLU A 121 3.48 -4.97 21.34
N GLU A 122 3.79 -5.42 20.14
CA GLU A 122 4.85 -4.83 19.29
C GLU A 122 4.53 -3.38 18.89
N CYS A 123 3.27 -3.12 18.53
CA CYS A 123 2.80 -1.78 18.18
C CYS A 123 2.97 -0.80 19.35
N GLU A 124 2.49 -1.18 20.53
CA GLU A 124 2.54 -0.33 21.72
C GLU A 124 3.97 -0.14 22.23
N ALA A 125 4.78 -1.20 22.23
CA ALA A 125 6.20 -1.12 22.56
C ALA A 125 6.98 -0.19 21.62
N GLY A 126 6.55 -0.09 20.36
CA GLY A 126 7.09 0.84 19.36
C GLY A 126 6.51 2.26 19.46
N GLY A 127 5.66 2.54 20.44
CA GLY A 127 5.03 3.86 20.65
C GLY A 127 3.82 4.13 19.74
N GLY A 128 3.32 3.11 19.05
CA GLY A 128 2.10 3.18 18.25
C GLY A 128 0.83 3.02 19.09
N GLN A 129 -0.30 3.21 18.45
CA GLN A 129 -1.63 2.99 19.02
C GLN A 129 -2.32 1.86 18.27
N TRP A 130 -2.69 0.82 19.01
CA TRP A 130 -3.38 -0.35 18.46
C TRP A 130 -4.89 -0.14 18.40
N GLU A 131 -5.51 -0.56 17.30
CA GLU A 131 -6.96 -0.54 17.09
C GLU A 131 -7.37 -1.82 16.34
N GLU A 132 -8.23 -2.64 16.95
CA GLU A 132 -8.84 -3.81 16.30
C GLU A 132 -10.18 -3.45 15.68
N PHE A 133 -10.54 -4.15 14.61
CA PHE A 133 -11.82 -4.02 13.92
C PHE A 133 -12.66 -5.28 14.15
N GLU A 134 -13.96 -5.08 14.39
CA GLU A 134 -14.96 -6.15 14.48
C GLU A 134 -15.57 -6.47 13.09
#